data_183569ac7951599f7e4e082d1e96c6a0
#
_entry.id   183569ac7951599f7e4e082d1e96c6a0
#
_cell.length_a   1.000
_cell.length_b   1.000
_cell.length_c   1.000
_cell.angle_alpha   90.00
_cell.angle_beta   90.00
_cell.angle_gamma   90.00
#
_symmetry.space_group_name_H-M   'P 1'
#
loop_
_entity.id
_entity.type
_entity.pdbx_description
1 polymer ?
#
loop_
_entity_poly.entity_id
_entity_poly.type
_entity_poly.pdbx_seq_one_letter_code
_entity_poly.pdbx_strand_id
1 'polypeptide(L)'
;MNKTTFKSIAFGIGILALSFSACKKEETKTDTKVTPAAKSIYEIAKADTNFSILVAGIEKTGLKATLSGTGTFTVFAPTNSAFRKLDISAEEINKTTDPEEIAEIKSLILFHALGTKVKSTDLSNSYASTLFTVNGNGVSLKIAVNPVKINNAANVTTANIEASNGILHIVDAILIPPTVVDIALNNGGFTSLVAALDKADLVETLEDSESI
;
A
#
# COMPACT_ATOMS: atom_id res chain seq x y z
N MET A 1 67.14 27.71 -6.80
CA MET A 1 68.46 27.83 -6.12
C MET A 1 68.47 26.88 -4.96
N ASN A 2 69.47 26.08 -4.98
CA ASN A 2 70.19 25.25 -4.01
C ASN A 2 69.48 24.01 -3.51
N LYS A 3 69.88 22.85 -3.99
CA LYS A 3 71.12 22.03 -3.78
C LYS A 3 71.23 21.58 -2.35
N THR A 4 71.17 20.30 -2.20
CA THR A 4 72.17 19.20 -2.06
C THR A 4 72.09 18.70 -0.61
N THR A 5 72.27 17.47 -0.24
CA THR A 5 73.25 16.40 -0.59
C THR A 5 72.83 15.12 0.17
N PHE A 6 72.74 14.04 -0.46
CA PHE A 6 73.51 12.76 -0.41
C PHE A 6 74.39 12.55 0.84
N LYS A 7 74.17 11.45 1.55
CA LYS A 7 75.25 10.59 2.00
C LYS A 7 74.79 9.18 2.40
N SER A 8 75.45 8.26 1.74
CA SER A 8 75.43 6.82 1.83
C SER A 8 76.17 6.24 3.04
N ILE A 9 76.11 4.88 3.13
CA ILE A 9 77.05 3.94 3.74
C ILE A 9 76.59 3.52 5.18
N ALA A 10 76.56 2.27 5.59
CA ALA A 10 77.09 0.97 5.13
C ALA A 10 76.41 -0.18 5.86
N PHE A 11 76.31 -1.29 5.19
CA PHE A 11 76.73 -2.65 5.52
C PHE A 11 76.65 -3.16 6.99
N GLY A 12 75.81 -4.17 7.21
CA GLY A 12 75.87 -5.05 8.38
C GLY A 12 75.11 -6.35 8.13
N ILE A 13 75.84 -7.38 7.81
CA ILE A 13 75.42 -8.79 7.67
C ILE A 13 75.08 -9.31 9.05
N GLY A 14 73.95 -10.01 9.23
CA GLY A 14 73.65 -10.69 10.50
C GLY A 14 72.34 -11.47 10.54
N ILE A 15 72.46 -12.74 10.23
CA ILE A 15 71.76 -13.89 10.86
C ILE A 15 70.25 -14.04 10.71
N LEU A 16 69.94 -15.01 9.88
CA LEU A 16 68.80 -15.90 9.75
C LEU A 16 68.18 -16.32 11.13
N ALA A 17 66.95 -15.87 11.37
CA ALA A 17 66.09 -16.51 12.38
C ALA A 17 64.70 -16.70 11.73
N LEU A 18 64.41 -17.94 11.39
CA LEU A 18 63.09 -18.41 10.98
C LEU A 18 62.14 -18.29 12.18
N SER A 19 61.36 -17.23 12.24
CA SER A 19 60.22 -17.15 13.10
C SER A 19 58.96 -17.49 12.32
N PHE A 20 58.43 -18.67 12.54
CA PHE A 20 57.10 -19.05 12.15
C PHE A 20 56.12 -18.07 12.85
N SER A 21 55.69 -17.04 12.12
CA SER A 21 54.59 -16.22 12.56
C SER A 21 53.30 -16.92 12.13
N ALA A 22 52.65 -17.54 13.11
CA ALA A 22 51.30 -18.07 12.96
C ALA A 22 50.40 -16.96 12.52
N CYS A 23 49.87 -17.06 11.33
CA CYS A 23 48.82 -16.22 10.82
C CYS A 23 47.56 -16.47 11.66
N LYS A 24 47.35 -15.66 12.71
CA LYS A 24 46.09 -15.58 13.45
C LYS A 24 45.09 -14.98 12.50
N LYS A 25 44.22 -15.82 11.94
CA LYS A 25 43.06 -15.41 11.19
C LYS A 25 42.18 -14.59 12.13
N GLU A 26 42.28 -13.28 12.04
CA GLU A 26 41.28 -12.40 12.62
C GLU A 26 39.97 -12.69 11.92
N GLU A 27 39.11 -13.46 12.58
CA GLU A 27 37.71 -13.50 12.26
C GLU A 27 37.16 -12.09 12.57
N THR A 28 37.08 -11.28 11.55
CA THR A 28 36.26 -10.08 11.58
C THR A 28 34.81 -10.57 11.77
N LYS A 29 34.37 -10.61 13.03
CA LYS A 29 32.95 -10.67 13.36
C LYS A 29 32.35 -9.37 12.81
N THR A 30 31.90 -9.44 11.58
CA THR A 30 30.93 -8.46 11.09
C THR A 30 29.67 -8.72 11.89
N ASP A 31 29.48 -7.97 12.97
CA ASP A 31 28.19 -7.79 13.60
C ASP A 31 27.27 -7.10 12.56
N THR A 32 26.80 -7.91 11.63
CA THR A 32 25.68 -7.50 10.82
C THR A 32 24.50 -7.48 11.77
N LYS A 33 24.25 -6.30 12.34
CA LYS A 33 22.98 -5.99 13.00
C LYS A 33 21.90 -6.28 11.94
N VAL A 34 21.36 -7.49 11.99
CA VAL A 34 20.23 -7.90 11.14
C VAL A 34 19.05 -7.05 11.60
N THR A 35 18.89 -5.88 11.00
CA THR A 35 17.65 -5.13 11.12
C THR A 35 16.58 -6.05 10.56
N PRO A 36 15.54 -6.41 11.32
CA PRO A 36 14.46 -7.24 10.79
C PRO A 36 13.98 -6.63 9.48
N ALA A 37 13.91 -7.43 8.43
CA ALA A 37 13.41 -6.96 7.14
C ALA A 37 12.05 -6.29 7.37
N ALA A 38 11.89 -5.06 6.90
CA ALA A 38 10.65 -4.34 7.08
C ALA A 38 9.52 -5.13 6.41
N LYS A 39 8.41 -5.34 7.15
CA LYS A 39 7.25 -6.11 6.67
C LYS A 39 6.59 -5.41 5.48
N SER A 40 6.13 -6.17 4.51
CA SER A 40 5.27 -5.67 3.42
C SER A 40 3.87 -5.29 3.95
N ILE A 41 3.11 -4.57 3.15
CA ILE A 41 1.70 -4.20 3.48
C ILE A 41 0.88 -5.45 3.80
N TYR A 42 1.03 -6.52 2.99
CA TYR A 42 0.34 -7.78 3.25
C TYR A 42 0.75 -8.42 4.58
N GLU A 43 2.05 -8.44 4.91
CA GLU A 43 2.54 -9.03 6.17
C GLU A 43 2.10 -8.23 7.39
N ILE A 44 1.99 -6.90 7.27
CA ILE A 44 1.44 -6.04 8.32
C ILE A 44 -0.03 -6.36 8.54
N ALA A 45 -0.81 -6.41 7.46
CA ALA A 45 -2.24 -6.75 7.54
C ALA A 45 -2.46 -8.16 8.12
N LYS A 46 -1.66 -9.14 7.68
CA LYS A 46 -1.75 -10.53 8.17
C LYS A 46 -1.38 -10.68 9.65
N ALA A 47 -0.51 -9.83 10.17
CA ALA A 47 -0.10 -9.86 11.58
C ALA A 47 -1.14 -9.26 12.54
N ASP A 48 -2.10 -8.50 12.05
CA ASP A 48 -3.16 -7.87 12.84
C ASP A 48 -4.51 -8.54 12.57
N THR A 49 -5.08 -9.14 13.60
CA THR A 49 -6.37 -9.82 13.53
C THR A 49 -7.53 -8.91 13.13
N ASN A 50 -7.40 -7.60 13.26
CA ASN A 50 -8.39 -6.62 12.82
C ASN A 50 -8.55 -6.55 11.29
N PHE A 51 -7.65 -7.15 10.52
CA PHE A 51 -7.69 -7.19 9.06
C PHE A 51 -7.94 -8.57 8.48
N SER A 52 -8.41 -9.52 9.29
CA SER A 52 -8.61 -10.91 8.83
C SER A 52 -9.54 -11.02 7.61
N ILE A 53 -10.56 -10.16 7.51
CA ILE A 53 -11.47 -10.13 6.35
C ILE A 53 -10.77 -9.57 5.12
N LEU A 54 -10.04 -8.47 5.26
CA LEU A 54 -9.22 -7.91 4.18
C LEU A 54 -8.18 -8.92 3.69
N VAL A 55 -7.50 -9.60 4.60
CA VAL A 55 -6.50 -10.64 4.27
C VAL A 55 -7.14 -11.80 3.51
N ALA A 56 -8.32 -12.26 3.93
CA ALA A 56 -9.08 -13.29 3.20
C ALA A 56 -9.36 -12.84 1.75
N GLY A 57 -9.81 -11.61 1.56
CA GLY A 57 -10.02 -11.03 0.23
C GLY A 57 -8.74 -10.94 -0.61
N ILE A 58 -7.63 -10.49 -0.03
CA ILE A 58 -6.33 -10.41 -0.71
C ILE A 58 -5.85 -11.80 -1.15
N GLU A 59 -5.98 -12.81 -0.30
CA GLU A 59 -5.59 -14.20 -0.61
C GLU A 59 -6.51 -14.79 -1.67
N LYS A 60 -7.84 -14.60 -1.55
CA LYS A 60 -8.85 -15.11 -2.48
C LYS A 60 -8.68 -14.57 -3.90
N THR A 61 -8.38 -13.29 -4.02
CA THR A 61 -8.25 -12.59 -5.31
C THR A 61 -6.86 -12.70 -5.94
N GLY A 62 -5.91 -13.38 -5.27
CA GLY A 62 -4.52 -13.52 -5.73
C GLY A 62 -3.66 -12.25 -5.63
N LEU A 63 -4.16 -11.20 -4.98
CA LEU A 63 -3.43 -9.92 -4.81
C LEU A 63 -2.27 -9.99 -3.80
N LYS A 64 -2.10 -11.13 -3.13
CA LYS A 64 -1.00 -11.36 -2.19
C LYS A 64 0.36 -11.05 -2.81
N ALA A 65 0.64 -11.56 -4.02
CA ALA A 65 1.92 -11.34 -4.70
C ALA A 65 2.17 -9.86 -4.97
N THR A 66 1.14 -9.12 -5.38
CA THR A 66 1.20 -7.67 -5.63
C THR A 66 1.51 -6.90 -4.35
N LEU A 67 0.76 -7.16 -3.26
CA LEU A 67 0.89 -6.44 -1.99
C LEU A 67 2.05 -6.91 -1.10
N SER A 68 2.74 -8.01 -1.47
CA SER A 68 4.01 -8.45 -0.88
C SER A 68 5.22 -8.08 -1.73
N GLY A 69 5.02 -7.67 -2.97
CA GLY A 69 6.07 -7.38 -3.94
C GLY A 69 6.81 -6.06 -3.70
N THR A 70 7.70 -5.73 -4.62
CA THR A 70 8.60 -4.56 -4.56
C THR A 70 7.97 -3.25 -5.07
N GLY A 71 6.68 -3.23 -5.37
CA GLY A 71 5.96 -2.02 -5.78
C GLY A 71 5.94 -0.97 -4.67
N THR A 72 5.47 0.23 -5.02
CA THR A 72 5.20 1.29 -4.05
C THR A 72 3.71 1.55 -3.98
N PHE A 73 3.11 1.33 -2.81
CA PHE A 73 1.66 1.41 -2.65
C PHE A 73 1.28 2.30 -1.47
N THR A 74 0.07 2.85 -1.54
CA THR A 74 -0.67 3.33 -0.37
C THR A 74 -1.96 2.52 -0.29
N VAL A 75 -2.21 1.88 0.84
CA VAL A 75 -3.43 1.10 1.04
C VAL A 75 -4.25 1.71 2.15
N PHE A 76 -5.50 2.03 1.84
CA PHE A 76 -6.52 2.38 2.82
C PHE A 76 -7.17 1.09 3.31
N ALA A 77 -6.73 0.59 4.45
CA ALA A 77 -7.12 -0.71 4.97
C ALA A 77 -8.37 -0.62 5.85
N PRO A 78 -9.53 -1.12 5.41
CA PRO A 78 -10.71 -1.21 6.23
C PRO A 78 -10.54 -2.30 7.28
N THR A 79 -11.00 -2.02 8.49
CA THR A 79 -11.00 -3.00 9.59
C THR A 79 -12.13 -4.02 9.41
N ASN A 80 -12.06 -5.14 10.12
CA ASN A 80 -13.17 -6.11 10.17
C ASN A 80 -14.49 -5.47 10.58
N SER A 81 -14.44 -4.42 11.42
CA SER A 81 -15.63 -3.66 11.81
C SER A 81 -16.26 -2.92 10.62
N ALA A 82 -15.43 -2.42 9.69
CA ALA A 82 -15.91 -1.79 8.48
C ALA A 82 -16.64 -2.79 7.56
N PHE A 83 -16.07 -3.97 7.39
CA PHE A 83 -16.68 -5.05 6.60
C PHE A 83 -18.00 -5.56 7.18
N ARG A 84 -18.07 -5.72 8.51
CA ARG A 84 -19.29 -6.18 9.18
C ARG A 84 -20.45 -5.21 9.07
N LYS A 85 -20.22 -3.92 8.84
CA LYS A 85 -21.29 -2.95 8.57
C LYS A 85 -22.05 -3.24 7.26
N LEU A 86 -21.41 -4.00 6.36
CA LEU A 86 -21.98 -4.45 5.09
C LEU A 86 -22.24 -5.96 5.10
N ASP A 87 -22.29 -6.58 6.29
CA ASP A 87 -22.52 -8.02 6.49
C ASP A 87 -21.50 -8.93 5.80
N ILE A 88 -20.29 -8.40 5.47
CA ILE A 88 -19.22 -9.17 4.83
C ILE A 88 -18.34 -9.84 5.87
N SER A 89 -18.18 -11.16 5.75
CA SER A 89 -17.33 -11.98 6.62
C SER A 89 -16.18 -12.66 5.86
N ALA A 90 -15.12 -13.02 6.59
CA ALA A 90 -14.01 -13.78 6.03
C ALA A 90 -14.46 -15.20 5.58
N GLU A 91 -15.47 -15.75 6.23
CA GLU A 91 -16.01 -17.07 5.92
C GLU A 91 -16.70 -17.06 4.56
N GLU A 92 -17.53 -16.07 4.27
CA GLU A 92 -18.18 -15.88 2.97
C GLU A 92 -17.18 -15.70 1.87
N ILE A 93 -16.21 -14.78 2.04
CA ILE A 93 -15.12 -14.57 1.07
C ILE A 93 -14.37 -15.86 0.78
N ASN A 94 -14.07 -16.67 1.79
CA ASN A 94 -13.34 -17.92 1.60
C ASN A 94 -14.18 -18.99 0.90
N LYS A 95 -15.50 -19.00 1.13
CA LYS A 95 -16.43 -19.98 0.55
C LYS A 95 -16.79 -19.66 -0.90
N THR A 96 -16.80 -18.37 -1.28
CA THR A 96 -17.20 -18.00 -2.65
C THR A 96 -16.30 -18.70 -3.68
N THR A 97 -16.92 -19.24 -4.72
CA THR A 97 -16.26 -19.87 -5.87
C THR A 97 -16.68 -19.22 -7.18
N ASP A 98 -17.62 -18.28 -7.10
CA ASP A 98 -18.11 -17.54 -8.25
C ASP A 98 -17.03 -16.60 -8.76
N PRO A 99 -16.64 -16.69 -10.05
CA PRO A 99 -15.65 -15.81 -10.64
C PRO A 99 -16.07 -14.34 -10.64
N GLU A 100 -17.37 -14.03 -10.72
CA GLU A 100 -17.89 -12.66 -10.71
C GLU A 100 -17.73 -12.05 -9.32
N GLU A 101 -18.17 -12.74 -8.27
CA GLU A 101 -17.97 -12.30 -6.88
C GLU A 101 -16.47 -12.12 -6.54
N ILE A 102 -15.61 -13.02 -7.03
CA ILE A 102 -14.16 -12.90 -6.84
C ILE A 102 -13.61 -11.66 -7.57
N ALA A 103 -14.14 -11.34 -8.75
CA ALA A 103 -13.74 -10.14 -9.49
C ALA A 103 -14.22 -8.86 -8.78
N GLU A 104 -15.41 -8.86 -8.19
CA GLU A 104 -15.92 -7.74 -7.38
C GLU A 104 -15.06 -7.51 -6.14
N ILE A 105 -14.75 -8.56 -5.38
CA ILE A 105 -13.84 -8.48 -4.23
C ILE A 105 -12.47 -7.93 -4.65
N LYS A 106 -11.95 -8.36 -5.81
CA LYS A 106 -10.70 -7.86 -6.36
C LYS A 106 -10.77 -6.39 -6.70
N SER A 107 -11.84 -5.96 -7.36
CA SER A 107 -12.09 -4.57 -7.73
C SER A 107 -12.17 -3.68 -6.49
N LEU A 108 -12.89 -4.13 -5.47
CA LEU A 108 -13.00 -3.46 -4.19
C LEU A 108 -11.62 -3.26 -3.54
N ILE A 109 -10.80 -4.31 -3.46
CA ILE A 109 -9.45 -4.22 -2.86
C ILE A 109 -8.55 -3.29 -3.68
N LEU A 110 -8.60 -3.36 -5.02
CA LEU A 110 -7.82 -2.49 -5.89
C LEU A 110 -8.25 -1.02 -5.77
N PHE A 111 -9.54 -0.76 -5.51
CA PHE A 111 -10.04 0.59 -5.25
C PHE A 111 -9.54 1.17 -3.93
N HIS A 112 -9.18 0.33 -2.96
CA HIS A 112 -8.55 0.74 -1.71
C HIS A 112 -7.04 1.01 -1.83
N ALA A 113 -6.43 0.82 -2.99
CA ALA A 113 -4.99 0.90 -3.18
C ALA A 113 -4.60 1.94 -4.23
N LEU A 114 -3.58 2.76 -3.91
CA LEU A 114 -2.91 3.65 -4.85
C LEU A 114 -1.56 3.06 -5.26
N GLY A 115 -1.15 3.28 -6.50
CA GLY A 115 0.15 2.86 -7.04
C GLY A 115 1.33 3.79 -6.65
N THR A 116 1.16 4.60 -5.62
CA THR A 116 2.17 5.56 -5.14
C THR A 116 2.22 5.56 -3.63
N LYS A 117 3.38 5.92 -3.06
CA LYS A 117 3.56 6.06 -1.60
C LYS A 117 3.20 7.48 -1.18
N VAL A 118 2.10 7.65 -0.45
CA VAL A 118 1.59 8.95 -0.01
C VAL A 118 1.40 8.94 1.52
N LYS A 119 2.07 9.84 2.21
CA LYS A 119 1.86 10.06 3.65
C LYS A 119 0.63 10.92 3.90
N SER A 120 0.04 10.83 5.08
CA SER A 120 -1.10 11.66 5.45
C SER A 120 -0.79 13.17 5.41
N THR A 121 0.46 13.56 5.60
CA THR A 121 0.95 14.94 5.48
C THR A 121 0.98 15.45 4.04
N ASP A 122 1.08 14.53 3.08
CA ASP A 122 1.20 14.83 1.65
C ASP A 122 -0.17 14.77 0.96
N LEU A 123 -1.20 14.32 1.71
CA LEU A 123 -2.58 14.34 1.24
C LEU A 123 -3.09 15.78 1.17
N SER A 124 -3.85 16.07 0.14
CA SER A 124 -4.53 17.34 -0.08
C SER A 124 -5.96 17.11 -0.50
N ASN A 125 -6.78 18.16 -0.46
CA ASN A 125 -8.13 18.11 -1.03
C ASN A 125 -8.03 17.90 -2.55
N SER A 126 -8.04 16.65 -2.98
CA SER A 126 -7.77 16.26 -4.37
C SER A 126 -8.39 14.89 -4.69
N TYR A 127 -8.22 14.48 -5.92
CA TYR A 127 -8.54 13.13 -6.39
C TYR A 127 -7.25 12.35 -6.59
N ALA A 128 -7.23 11.09 -6.15
CA ALA A 128 -6.12 10.17 -6.36
C ALA A 128 -6.59 8.95 -7.16
N SER A 129 -5.81 8.59 -8.19
CA SER A 129 -6.10 7.43 -9.03
C SER A 129 -5.77 6.15 -8.26
N THR A 130 -6.72 5.22 -8.21
CA THR A 130 -6.55 3.91 -7.57
C THR A 130 -5.95 2.89 -8.54
N LEU A 131 -5.64 1.70 -8.02
CA LEU A 131 -5.26 0.55 -8.85
C LEU A 131 -6.45 -0.11 -9.54
N PHE A 132 -7.67 0.22 -9.11
CA PHE A 132 -8.87 -0.22 -9.82
C PHE A 132 -9.02 0.58 -11.11
N THR A 133 -9.18 -0.14 -12.23
CA THR A 133 -9.28 0.48 -13.55
C THR A 133 -10.54 0.02 -14.28
N VAL A 134 -11.20 0.96 -14.95
CA VAL A 134 -12.30 0.69 -15.88
C VAL A 134 -11.85 1.13 -17.28
N ASN A 135 -11.90 0.24 -18.23
CA ASN A 135 -11.43 0.48 -19.62
C ASN A 135 -9.98 1.00 -19.67
N GLY A 136 -9.12 0.53 -18.77
CA GLY A 136 -7.71 0.95 -18.66
C GLY A 136 -7.46 2.29 -17.97
N ASN A 137 -8.50 2.98 -17.52
CA ASN A 137 -8.41 4.23 -16.78
C ASN A 137 -8.59 3.98 -15.29
N GLY A 138 -7.69 4.50 -14.47
CA GLY A 138 -7.80 4.39 -13.01
C GLY A 138 -9.00 5.15 -12.48
N VAL A 139 -9.84 4.47 -11.71
CA VAL A 139 -10.95 5.12 -11.00
C VAL A 139 -10.39 5.90 -9.82
N SER A 140 -10.79 7.16 -9.70
CA SER A 140 -10.26 8.05 -8.68
C SER A 140 -11.09 8.03 -7.40
N LEU A 141 -10.42 8.11 -6.26
CA LEU A 141 -11.05 8.42 -4.98
C LEU A 141 -10.82 9.88 -4.61
N LYS A 142 -11.79 10.47 -3.92
CA LYS A 142 -11.71 11.83 -3.40
C LYS A 142 -11.06 11.81 -2.03
N ILE A 143 -10.05 12.65 -1.85
CA ILE A 143 -9.40 12.86 -0.55
C ILE A 143 -9.81 14.24 -0.03
N ALA A 144 -10.30 14.28 1.19
CA ALA A 144 -10.50 15.51 1.95
C ALA A 144 -9.57 15.49 3.17
N VAL A 145 -9.03 16.63 3.55
CA VAL A 145 -8.13 16.77 4.70
C VAL A 145 -8.80 17.65 5.78
N ASN A 146 -8.41 17.45 7.04
CA ASN A 146 -8.89 18.18 8.22
C ASN A 146 -10.38 17.93 8.59
N PRO A 147 -10.78 16.71 8.98
CA PRO A 147 -10.03 15.45 9.12
C PRO A 147 -9.82 14.74 7.76
N VAL A 148 -8.88 13.79 7.73
CA VAL A 148 -8.68 13.01 6.51
C VAL A 148 -9.84 12.07 6.29
N LYS A 149 -10.56 12.29 5.20
CA LYS A 149 -11.68 11.48 4.74
C LYS A 149 -11.50 11.05 3.30
N ILE A 150 -11.92 9.85 3.00
CA ILE A 150 -11.89 9.30 1.65
C ILE A 150 -13.33 9.14 1.16
N ASN A 151 -13.61 9.65 -0.03
CA ASN A 151 -14.95 9.67 -0.67
C ASN A 151 -16.07 10.23 0.23
N ASN A 152 -15.74 11.13 1.16
CA ASN A 152 -16.64 11.66 2.19
C ASN A 152 -17.25 10.59 3.13
N ALA A 153 -16.92 9.31 2.95
CA ALA A 153 -17.52 8.17 3.65
C ALA A 153 -16.59 7.59 4.73
N ALA A 154 -15.32 7.30 4.40
CA ALA A 154 -14.38 6.67 5.30
C ALA A 154 -13.47 7.68 5.98
N ASN A 155 -13.33 7.60 7.31
CA ASN A 155 -12.35 8.37 8.05
C ASN A 155 -11.05 7.57 8.19
N VAL A 156 -9.91 8.22 8.04
CA VAL A 156 -8.62 7.64 8.40
C VAL A 156 -8.46 7.70 9.92
N THR A 157 -8.48 6.54 10.57
CA THR A 157 -8.39 6.40 12.02
C THR A 157 -6.95 6.28 12.50
N THR A 158 -6.10 5.64 11.70
CA THR A 158 -4.65 5.54 11.94
C THR A 158 -3.92 5.73 10.63
N ALA A 159 -2.98 6.65 10.61
CA ALA A 159 -2.26 6.99 9.40
C ALA A 159 -0.77 6.61 9.49
N ASN A 160 -0.12 6.48 8.33
CA ASN A 160 1.33 6.36 8.17
C ASN A 160 1.94 5.10 8.80
N ILE A 161 1.27 3.95 8.71
CA ILE A 161 1.90 2.68 9.05
C ILE A 161 2.86 2.32 7.93
N GLU A 162 4.16 2.44 8.19
CA GLU A 162 5.21 2.22 7.20
C GLU A 162 5.40 0.72 6.93
N ALA A 163 5.44 0.37 5.65
CA ALA A 163 5.75 -0.96 5.14
C ALA A 163 6.98 -0.91 4.21
N SER A 164 7.60 -2.06 3.94
CA SER A 164 8.74 -2.17 3.00
C SER A 164 8.37 -1.73 1.58
N ASN A 165 7.12 -1.91 1.19
CA ASN A 165 6.60 -1.62 -0.14
C ASN A 165 5.51 -0.54 -0.13
N GLY A 166 5.43 0.32 0.90
CA GLY A 166 4.46 1.41 0.88
C GLY A 166 4.04 1.93 2.23
N ILE A 167 2.81 2.42 2.30
CA ILE A 167 2.15 2.95 3.50
C ILE A 167 0.76 2.34 3.60
N LEU A 168 0.34 2.05 4.83
CA LEU A 168 -1.00 1.62 5.16
C LEU A 168 -1.68 2.69 6.03
N HIS A 169 -2.90 3.06 5.66
CA HIS A 169 -3.79 3.92 6.43
C HIS A 169 -5.02 3.12 6.83
N ILE A 170 -5.35 3.09 8.11
CA ILE A 170 -6.53 2.38 8.60
C ILE A 170 -7.76 3.25 8.42
N VAL A 171 -8.83 2.69 7.86
CA VAL A 171 -10.11 3.36 7.65
C VAL A 171 -11.26 2.64 8.36
N ASP A 172 -12.28 3.41 8.74
CA ASP A 172 -13.44 2.93 9.50
C ASP A 172 -14.64 2.51 8.64
N ALA A 173 -14.51 2.65 7.31
CA ALA A 173 -15.51 2.22 6.33
C ALA A 173 -14.85 1.66 5.08
N ILE A 174 -15.60 0.86 4.33
CA ILE A 174 -15.20 0.34 3.01
C ILE A 174 -15.36 1.46 1.98
N LEU A 175 -14.39 1.56 1.08
CA LEU A 175 -14.45 2.45 -0.07
C LEU A 175 -15.14 1.70 -1.22
N ILE A 176 -16.31 2.17 -1.60
CA ILE A 176 -17.06 1.64 -2.73
C ILE A 176 -16.76 2.55 -3.93
N PRO A 177 -16.44 1.98 -5.11
CA PRO A 177 -16.33 2.78 -6.32
C PRO A 177 -17.61 3.57 -6.55
N PRO A 178 -17.53 4.88 -6.81
CA PRO A 178 -18.72 5.69 -6.98
C PRO A 178 -19.46 5.33 -8.28
N THR A 179 -20.75 5.26 -8.20
CA THR A 179 -21.61 5.16 -9.38
C THR A 179 -21.67 6.50 -10.13
N VAL A 180 -22.20 6.50 -11.34
CA VAL A 180 -22.43 7.74 -12.11
C VAL A 180 -23.36 8.69 -11.33
N VAL A 181 -24.34 8.13 -10.62
CA VAL A 181 -25.27 8.88 -9.77
C VAL A 181 -24.54 9.50 -8.58
N ASP A 182 -23.67 8.75 -7.91
CA ASP A 182 -22.84 9.27 -6.82
C ASP A 182 -21.96 10.43 -7.27
N ILE A 183 -21.36 10.32 -8.43
CA ILE A 183 -20.52 11.39 -9.01
C ILE A 183 -21.37 12.63 -9.28
N ALA A 184 -22.58 12.47 -9.83
CA ALA A 184 -23.48 13.56 -10.11
C ALA A 184 -23.97 14.24 -8.81
N LEU A 185 -24.33 13.46 -7.79
CA LEU A 185 -24.76 13.94 -6.46
C LEU A 185 -23.65 14.71 -5.73
N ASN A 186 -22.42 14.17 -5.78
CA ASN A 186 -21.29 14.75 -5.02
C ASN A 186 -20.64 15.96 -5.70
N ASN A 187 -20.92 16.20 -6.98
CA ASN A 187 -20.29 17.29 -7.73
C ASN A 187 -21.00 18.65 -7.64
N GLY A 188 -22.20 18.69 -7.04
CA GLY A 188 -22.96 19.93 -6.84
C GLY A 188 -23.38 20.68 -8.11
N GLY A 189 -22.72 20.39 -9.24
CA GLY A 189 -23.03 21.00 -10.55
C GLY A 189 -24.13 20.30 -11.33
N PHE A 190 -24.58 19.13 -10.87
CA PHE A 190 -25.53 18.28 -11.57
C PHE A 190 -26.88 18.14 -10.86
N THR A 191 -27.22 19.06 -9.97
CA THR A 191 -28.48 19.02 -9.19
C THR A 191 -29.72 18.89 -10.07
N SER A 192 -29.74 19.57 -11.20
CA SER A 192 -30.85 19.48 -12.16
C SER A 192 -30.89 18.12 -12.88
N LEU A 193 -29.74 17.53 -13.16
CA LEU A 193 -29.65 16.18 -13.75
C LEU A 193 -30.15 15.13 -12.77
N VAL A 194 -29.70 15.19 -11.51
CA VAL A 194 -30.13 14.28 -10.45
C VAL A 194 -31.64 14.39 -10.23
N ALA A 195 -32.19 15.60 -10.15
CA ALA A 195 -33.64 15.82 -10.03
C ALA A 195 -34.42 15.30 -11.26
N ALA A 196 -33.83 15.33 -12.46
CA ALA A 196 -34.43 14.76 -13.65
C ALA A 196 -34.40 13.22 -13.65
N LEU A 197 -33.30 12.63 -13.20
CA LEU A 197 -33.15 11.17 -13.05
C LEU A 197 -34.11 10.61 -12.02
N ASP A 198 -34.21 11.27 -10.84
CA ASP A 198 -35.15 10.92 -9.78
C ASP A 198 -36.60 10.97 -10.28
N LYS A 199 -36.96 12.04 -11.00
CA LYS A 199 -38.30 12.21 -11.56
C LYS A 199 -38.61 11.23 -12.68
N ALA A 200 -37.61 10.71 -13.36
CA ALA A 200 -37.74 9.72 -14.44
C ALA A 200 -37.67 8.27 -13.93
N ASP A 201 -37.48 8.06 -12.62
CA ASP A 201 -37.31 6.75 -11.99
C ASP A 201 -36.12 5.96 -12.57
N LEU A 202 -35.06 6.67 -13.00
CA LEU A 202 -33.88 6.12 -13.63
C LEU A 202 -32.69 5.98 -12.67
N VAL A 203 -32.81 6.45 -11.44
CA VAL A 203 -31.75 6.40 -10.43
C VAL A 203 -31.38 4.94 -10.14
N GLU A 204 -32.35 4.10 -9.84
CA GLU A 204 -32.18 2.67 -9.59
C GLU A 204 -31.54 1.94 -10.77
N THR A 205 -32.01 2.25 -11.99
CA THR A 205 -31.46 1.66 -13.21
C THR A 205 -29.99 2.03 -13.46
N LEU A 206 -29.58 3.22 -13.04
CA LEU A 206 -28.19 3.70 -13.19
C LEU A 206 -27.29 3.30 -12.03
N GLU A 207 -27.87 2.96 -10.88
CA GLU A 207 -27.16 2.39 -9.74
C GLU A 207 -26.93 0.88 -9.95
N ASP A 208 -27.94 0.17 -10.50
CA ASP A 208 -27.87 -1.26 -10.81
C ASP A 208 -27.14 -1.56 -12.13
N SER A 209 -26.89 -0.56 -12.98
CA SER A 209 -26.12 -0.80 -14.18
C SER A 209 -24.67 -1.13 -13.77
N GLU A 210 -24.39 -2.41 -13.73
CA GLU A 210 -23.05 -2.96 -13.60
C GLU A 210 -22.09 -2.12 -14.46
N SER A 211 -21.19 -1.47 -13.75
CA SER A 211 -19.98 -0.78 -14.22
C SER A 211 -19.89 -0.56 -15.75
N ILE A 212 -20.16 0.64 -16.14
CA ILE A 212 -19.71 1.14 -17.44
C ILE A 212 -18.19 1.00 -17.56
#